data_19418a7b7137d7ccda201875ab00fa82
#
_entry.id   19418a7b7137d7ccda201875ab00fa82
#
_cell.length_a   1.000
_cell.length_b   1.000
_cell.length_c   1.000
_cell.angle_alpha   90.00
_cell.angle_beta   90.00
_cell.angle_gamma   90.00
#
_symmetry.space_group_name_H-M   'P 1'
#
loop_
_entity.id
_entity.type
_entity.pdbx_description
1 polymer ?
#
loop_
_entity_poly.entity_id
_entity_poly.type
_entity_poly.pdbx_seq_one_letter_code
_entity_poly.pdbx_strand_id
1 'polypeptide(L)'
;MSARPSDNSSTAAVIVACLALFTDMFIYGLAIPVLPLLSATVDAGPAATGLLFASYAAAMLLATPVAGALVDRHGPRMPLLIGLFGLAAATVLFAFGAPFWLLLVGRTLQGLAAGMAWVASLSLIAATVPLAKRGPVMGAAMSMISVGILAGPPVGGLLVEHFGTVVPFLLAAGLAVVDGIARVVFVRVDHVGTDDPTGPLAVLRVPGTIPVVVVVLISAAMIAAIEPVLPLHLTRSFDTGPVGIGLLFGLTVLVGATLNPIVGALIGKIDARLLVTTGILVAIAGLALLAVGAQRWQVIVAMILLGAATALLSAPGTTLIGFQGQQTQPPALGGAYTLFNLAYGAGLMAGPAIAGALTGAFDLRVALLVVGAAIVVAGLAVVTELPTALGLSIHGEQDPRDRTGATPRG
;
A
#
# COMPACT_ATOMS: atom_id res chain seq x y z
N MET A 1 29.89 5.94 -24.18
CA MET A 1 29.81 4.49 -24.09
C MET A 1 29.86 4.12 -22.59
N SER A 2 28.73 4.09 -21.90
CA SER A 2 28.66 3.62 -20.51
C SER A 2 28.66 2.09 -20.51
N ALA A 3 29.61 1.50 -19.82
CA ALA A 3 29.69 0.05 -19.65
C ALA A 3 28.35 -0.47 -19.10
N ARG A 4 27.74 -1.45 -19.78
CA ARG A 4 26.56 -2.16 -19.23
C ARG A 4 26.97 -2.79 -17.91
N PRO A 5 26.17 -2.63 -16.82
CA PRO A 5 26.43 -3.33 -15.58
C PRO A 5 26.52 -4.82 -15.86
N SER A 6 27.44 -5.53 -15.19
CA SER A 6 27.52 -6.98 -15.28
C SER A 6 26.20 -7.59 -14.77
N ASP A 7 25.76 -8.73 -15.32
CA ASP A 7 24.50 -9.40 -14.93
C ASP A 7 24.40 -9.62 -13.41
N ASN A 8 25.53 -9.86 -12.73
CA ASN A 8 25.58 -10.01 -11.27
C ASN A 8 25.26 -8.70 -10.51
N SER A 9 25.65 -7.53 -11.04
CA SER A 9 25.36 -6.24 -10.38
C SER A 9 23.89 -5.83 -10.52
N SER A 10 23.24 -6.17 -11.63
CA SER A 10 21.82 -5.89 -11.84
C SER A 10 20.93 -6.78 -10.96
N THR A 11 21.28 -8.05 -10.82
CA THR A 11 20.56 -8.99 -9.96
C THR A 11 20.66 -8.58 -8.48
N ALA A 12 21.85 -8.20 -8.00
CA ALA A 12 22.03 -7.72 -6.64
C ALA A 12 21.22 -6.43 -6.36
N ALA A 13 21.18 -5.50 -7.31
CA ALA A 13 20.40 -4.28 -7.19
C ALA A 13 18.88 -4.56 -7.07
N VAL A 14 18.37 -5.51 -7.85
CA VAL A 14 16.97 -5.95 -7.80
C VAL A 14 16.65 -6.60 -6.45
N ILE A 15 17.48 -7.53 -5.98
CA ILE A 15 17.29 -8.20 -4.69
C ILE A 15 17.21 -7.18 -3.56
N VAL A 16 18.17 -6.26 -3.54
CA VAL A 16 18.23 -5.21 -2.51
C VAL A 16 17.03 -4.26 -2.60
N ALA A 17 16.55 -3.91 -3.80
CA ALA A 17 15.34 -3.11 -3.96
C ALA A 17 14.08 -3.85 -3.43
N CYS A 18 13.97 -5.14 -3.73
CA CYS A 18 12.88 -5.98 -3.24
C CYS A 18 12.92 -6.14 -1.70
N LEU A 19 14.11 -6.30 -1.12
CA LEU A 19 14.29 -6.40 0.33
C LEU A 19 13.85 -5.12 1.04
N ALA A 20 14.14 -3.93 0.47
CA ALA A 20 13.70 -2.70 1.09
C ALA A 20 12.19 -2.51 1.09
N LEU A 21 11.54 -2.86 -0.02
CA LEU A 21 10.09 -2.82 -0.09
C LEU A 21 9.47 -3.81 0.91
N PHE A 22 10.07 -4.99 1.05
CA PHE A 22 9.71 -5.95 2.09
C PHE A 22 9.91 -5.37 3.49
N THR A 23 11.11 -4.83 3.78
CA THR A 23 11.48 -4.29 5.10
C THR A 23 10.54 -3.16 5.51
N ASP A 24 10.25 -2.22 4.60
CA ASP A 24 9.34 -1.10 4.87
C ASP A 24 7.92 -1.60 5.22
N MET A 25 7.37 -2.50 4.41
CA MET A 25 6.04 -3.05 4.63
C MET A 25 5.97 -3.99 5.83
N PHE A 26 7.03 -4.70 6.13
CA PHE A 26 7.15 -5.51 7.34
C PHE A 26 7.12 -4.63 8.60
N ILE A 27 7.89 -3.53 8.62
CA ILE A 27 7.91 -2.57 9.73
C ILE A 27 6.55 -1.90 9.88
N TYR A 28 5.91 -1.52 8.77
CA TYR A 28 4.54 -0.99 8.79
C TYR A 28 3.56 -1.98 9.42
N GLY A 29 3.54 -3.22 8.94
CA GLY A 29 2.65 -4.28 9.43
C GLY A 29 2.92 -4.66 10.90
N LEU A 30 4.19 -4.71 11.31
CA LEU A 30 4.60 -4.97 12.68
C LEU A 30 4.04 -3.93 13.66
N ALA A 31 3.91 -2.68 13.24
CA ALA A 31 3.39 -1.60 14.06
C ALA A 31 1.88 -1.74 14.37
N ILE A 32 1.11 -2.44 13.53
CA ILE A 32 -0.35 -2.54 13.65
C ILE A 32 -0.79 -3.12 15.01
N PRO A 33 -0.33 -4.31 15.44
CA PRO A 33 -0.71 -4.85 16.74
C PRO A 33 0.00 -4.19 17.92
N VAL A 34 1.06 -3.42 17.68
CA VAL A 34 1.96 -2.91 18.74
C VAL A 34 1.59 -1.50 19.15
N LEU A 35 1.53 -0.56 18.20
CA LEU A 35 1.38 0.87 18.50
C LEU A 35 0.11 1.22 19.29
N PRO A 36 -1.08 0.66 18.97
CA PRO A 36 -2.30 0.98 19.71
C PRO A 36 -2.30 0.47 21.16
N LEU A 37 -1.40 -0.46 21.49
CA LEU A 37 -1.28 -1.05 22.83
C LEU A 37 -0.20 -0.41 23.70
N LEU A 38 0.59 0.52 23.17
CA LEU A 38 1.55 1.29 23.97
C LEU A 38 0.80 2.17 24.98
N SER A 39 1.30 2.25 26.22
CA SER A 39 0.70 3.10 27.25
C SER A 39 0.49 4.54 26.79
N ALA A 40 1.48 5.13 26.16
CA ALA A 40 1.39 6.51 25.65
C ALA A 40 0.27 6.72 24.59
N THR A 41 -0.06 5.70 23.79
CA THR A 41 -1.18 5.77 22.83
C THR A 41 -2.52 5.49 23.49
N VAL A 42 -2.55 4.55 24.44
CA VAL A 42 -3.75 4.26 25.24
C VAL A 42 -4.17 5.48 26.05
N ASP A 43 -3.21 6.17 26.68
CA ASP A 43 -3.45 7.37 27.48
C ASP A 43 -3.87 8.58 26.62
N ALA A 44 -3.30 8.70 25.42
CA ALA A 44 -3.63 9.76 24.46
C ALA A 44 -4.99 9.55 23.77
N GLY A 45 -5.50 8.31 23.74
CA GLY A 45 -6.82 7.96 23.24
C GLY A 45 -6.90 7.68 21.74
N PRO A 46 -8.10 7.25 21.25
CA PRO A 46 -8.27 6.75 19.89
C PRO A 46 -7.98 7.79 18.80
N ALA A 47 -8.37 9.06 19.01
CA ALA A 47 -8.11 10.14 18.05
C ALA A 47 -6.60 10.36 17.85
N ALA A 48 -5.83 10.35 18.93
CA ALA A 48 -4.38 10.47 18.89
C ALA A 48 -3.73 9.25 18.22
N THR A 49 -4.23 8.05 18.50
CA THR A 49 -3.76 6.82 17.83
C THR A 49 -4.04 6.87 16.31
N GLY A 50 -5.23 7.32 15.92
CA GLY A 50 -5.56 7.55 14.50
C GLY A 50 -4.63 8.56 13.83
N LEU A 51 -4.31 9.66 14.52
CA LEU A 51 -3.34 10.66 14.05
C LEU A 51 -1.93 10.06 13.89
N LEU A 52 -1.52 9.18 14.79
CA LEU A 52 -0.23 8.49 14.73
C LEU A 52 -0.09 7.65 13.46
N PHE A 53 -1.13 6.91 13.08
CA PHE A 53 -1.14 6.15 11.83
C PHE A 53 -1.24 7.06 10.61
N ALA A 54 -2.10 8.07 10.64
CA ALA A 54 -2.27 9.03 9.55
C ALA A 54 -1.01 9.85 9.27
N SER A 55 -0.23 10.20 10.30
CA SER A 55 1.01 10.97 10.15
C SER A 55 2.08 10.26 9.32
N TYR A 56 2.16 8.94 9.43
CA TYR A 56 3.05 8.13 8.58
C TYR A 56 2.67 8.27 7.10
N ALA A 57 1.40 8.05 6.77
CA ALA A 57 0.93 8.12 5.39
C ALA A 57 1.01 9.54 4.81
N ALA A 58 0.68 10.56 5.60
CA ALA A 58 0.82 11.96 5.22
C ALA A 58 2.29 12.30 4.90
N ALA A 59 3.20 11.90 5.78
CA ALA A 59 4.63 12.13 5.61
C ALA A 59 5.19 11.38 4.38
N MET A 60 4.76 10.14 4.15
CA MET A 60 5.12 9.35 2.97
C MET A 60 4.66 10.04 1.68
N LEU A 61 3.44 10.56 1.64
CA LEU A 61 2.91 11.31 0.49
C LEU A 61 3.74 12.58 0.22
N LEU A 62 4.09 13.32 1.27
CA LEU A 62 4.90 14.54 1.16
C LEU A 62 6.35 14.23 0.74
N ALA A 63 6.90 13.11 1.16
CA ALA A 63 8.24 12.68 0.79
C ALA A 63 8.34 12.22 -0.68
N THR A 64 7.26 11.69 -1.26
CA THR A 64 7.27 11.11 -2.61
C THR A 64 7.80 12.07 -3.69
N PRO A 65 7.31 13.31 -3.85
CA PRO A 65 7.85 14.23 -4.85
C PRO A 65 9.30 14.67 -4.56
N VAL A 66 9.66 14.79 -3.28
CA VAL A 66 11.03 15.11 -2.87
C VAL A 66 11.98 13.96 -3.21
N ALA A 67 11.56 12.74 -2.94
CA ALA A 67 12.30 11.52 -3.28
C ALA A 67 12.51 11.41 -4.80
N GLY A 68 11.48 11.66 -5.60
CA GLY A 68 11.58 11.71 -7.07
C GLY A 68 12.63 12.72 -7.53
N ALA A 69 12.53 13.96 -7.05
CA ALA A 69 13.50 15.01 -7.41
C ALA A 69 14.95 14.69 -6.98
N LEU A 70 15.12 14.02 -5.83
CA LEU A 70 16.43 13.56 -5.37
C LEU A 70 16.98 12.42 -6.22
N VAL A 71 16.13 11.47 -6.63
CA VAL A 71 16.48 10.37 -7.53
C VAL A 71 16.92 10.94 -8.89
N ASP A 72 16.19 11.90 -9.44
CA ASP A 72 16.52 12.53 -10.73
C ASP A 72 17.85 13.28 -10.68
N ARG A 73 18.18 13.92 -9.55
CA ARG A 73 19.41 14.70 -9.41
C ARG A 73 20.64 13.88 -9.00
N HIS A 74 20.47 12.92 -8.10
CA HIS A 74 21.58 12.21 -7.44
C HIS A 74 21.54 10.69 -7.67
N GLY A 75 20.60 10.21 -8.48
CA GLY A 75 20.34 8.77 -8.64
C GLY A 75 19.65 8.13 -7.44
N PRO A 76 19.20 6.86 -7.56
CA PRO A 76 18.38 6.19 -6.55
C PRO A 76 19.16 5.81 -5.28
N ARG A 77 20.50 5.78 -5.32
CA ARG A 77 21.34 5.30 -4.20
C ARG A 77 21.21 6.18 -2.96
N MET A 78 21.37 7.50 -3.10
CA MET A 78 21.33 8.43 -1.95
C MET A 78 19.96 8.49 -1.27
N PRO A 79 18.84 8.72 -1.97
CA PRO A 79 17.52 8.73 -1.34
C PRO A 79 17.19 7.43 -0.63
N LEU A 80 17.66 6.33 -1.16
CA LEU A 80 17.46 5.01 -0.61
C LEU A 80 18.19 4.78 0.70
N LEU A 81 19.46 5.21 0.78
CA LEU A 81 20.23 5.16 2.03
C LEU A 81 19.62 6.09 3.09
N ILE A 82 19.24 7.31 2.72
CA ILE A 82 18.55 8.24 3.62
C ILE A 82 17.25 7.60 4.12
N GLY A 83 16.47 6.96 3.24
CA GLY A 83 15.24 6.28 3.61
C GLY A 83 15.49 5.17 4.63
N LEU A 84 16.42 4.24 4.36
CA LEU A 84 16.64 3.08 5.23
C LEU A 84 17.26 3.42 6.59
N PHE A 85 18.30 4.26 6.61
CA PHE A 85 18.89 4.70 7.87
C PHE A 85 17.95 5.63 8.65
N GLY A 86 17.20 6.47 7.94
CA GLY A 86 16.12 7.27 8.52
C GLY A 86 15.02 6.41 9.15
N LEU A 87 14.61 5.34 8.44
CA LEU A 87 13.63 4.36 8.93
C LEU A 87 14.14 3.65 10.19
N ALA A 88 15.41 3.20 10.19
CA ALA A 88 16.03 2.58 11.36
C ALA A 88 16.06 3.54 12.55
N ALA A 89 16.57 4.75 12.36
CA ALA A 89 16.66 5.76 13.41
C ALA A 89 15.28 6.14 13.98
N ALA A 90 14.29 6.37 13.11
CA ALA A 90 12.92 6.67 13.52
C ALA A 90 12.30 5.50 14.31
N THR A 91 12.56 4.26 13.89
CA THR A 91 12.03 3.06 14.54
C THR A 91 12.64 2.85 15.93
N VAL A 92 13.89 3.20 16.14
CA VAL A 92 14.54 3.15 17.47
C VAL A 92 13.84 4.05 18.49
N LEU A 93 13.25 5.19 18.07
CA LEU A 93 12.50 6.06 18.97
C LEU A 93 11.34 5.32 19.66
N PHE A 94 10.75 4.32 19.04
CA PHE A 94 9.68 3.51 19.63
C PHE A 94 10.19 2.53 20.69
N ALA A 95 11.45 2.11 20.62
CA ALA A 95 12.05 1.17 21.56
C ALA A 95 12.23 1.76 22.97
N PHE A 96 12.34 3.08 23.11
CA PHE A 96 12.66 3.74 24.38
C PHE A 96 11.47 4.25 25.18
N GLY A 97 10.24 3.82 24.89
CA GLY A 97 9.05 4.12 25.70
C GLY A 97 8.77 5.63 25.80
N ALA A 98 8.77 6.31 24.70
CA ALA A 98 8.69 7.76 24.63
C ALA A 98 7.27 8.30 24.88
N PRO A 99 7.13 9.57 25.31
CA PRO A 99 5.84 10.24 25.39
C PRO A 99 5.19 10.32 23.99
N PHE A 100 3.86 10.41 23.94
CA PHE A 100 3.09 10.36 22.69
C PHE A 100 3.62 11.29 21.57
N TRP A 101 3.99 12.53 21.91
CA TRP A 101 4.51 13.48 20.92
C TRP A 101 5.79 12.98 20.23
N LEU A 102 6.64 12.23 20.93
CA LEU A 102 7.86 11.66 20.36
C LEU A 102 7.53 10.46 19.46
N LEU A 103 6.51 9.66 19.81
CA LEU A 103 5.98 8.63 18.93
C LEU A 103 5.43 9.24 17.64
N LEU A 104 4.72 10.37 17.72
CA LEU A 104 4.20 11.10 16.55
C LEU A 104 5.35 11.61 15.67
N VAL A 105 6.39 12.18 16.24
CA VAL A 105 7.61 12.59 15.51
C VAL A 105 8.27 11.37 14.86
N GLY A 106 8.48 10.30 15.62
CA GLY A 106 9.04 9.05 15.10
C GLY A 106 8.22 8.48 13.93
N ARG A 107 6.89 8.48 14.04
CA ARG A 107 6.00 7.98 13.01
C ARG A 107 6.02 8.85 11.74
N THR A 108 6.10 10.17 11.91
CA THR A 108 6.25 11.12 10.80
C THR A 108 7.59 10.92 10.09
N LEU A 109 8.69 10.79 10.84
CA LEU A 109 10.02 10.51 10.27
C LEU A 109 10.07 9.15 9.57
N GLN A 110 9.41 8.14 10.12
CA GLN A 110 9.23 6.83 9.47
C GLN A 110 8.54 6.96 8.11
N GLY A 111 7.44 7.74 8.04
CA GLY A 111 6.72 7.98 6.80
C GLY A 111 7.57 8.70 5.74
N LEU A 112 8.34 9.74 6.15
CA LEU A 112 9.29 10.41 5.24
C LEU A 112 10.34 9.43 4.69
N ALA A 113 10.90 8.62 5.57
CA ALA A 113 11.91 7.62 5.24
C ALA A 113 11.35 6.53 4.29
N ALA A 114 10.13 6.06 4.57
CA ALA A 114 9.42 5.09 3.75
C ALA A 114 9.17 5.61 2.32
N GLY A 115 8.68 6.85 2.19
CA GLY A 115 8.47 7.47 0.88
C GLY A 115 9.76 7.59 0.06
N MET A 116 10.88 7.92 0.72
CA MET A 116 12.21 7.94 0.09
C MET A 116 12.64 6.54 -0.37
N ALA A 117 12.54 5.55 0.50
CA ALA A 117 12.92 4.17 0.20
C ALA A 117 12.06 3.56 -0.91
N TRP A 118 10.75 3.84 -0.90
CA TRP A 118 9.79 3.36 -1.89
C TRP A 118 10.12 3.84 -3.30
N VAL A 119 10.18 5.17 -3.48
CA VAL A 119 10.48 5.77 -4.80
C VAL A 119 11.84 5.34 -5.30
N ALA A 120 12.85 5.36 -4.44
CA ALA A 120 14.21 5.00 -4.82
C ALA A 120 14.35 3.51 -5.16
N SER A 121 13.62 2.60 -4.49
CA SER A 121 13.61 1.16 -4.80
C SER A 121 13.02 0.88 -6.18
N LEU A 122 11.86 1.45 -6.47
CA LEU A 122 11.22 1.28 -7.78
C LEU A 122 12.04 1.90 -8.91
N SER A 123 12.65 3.06 -8.66
CA SER A 123 13.57 3.72 -9.61
C SER A 123 14.82 2.88 -9.86
N LEU A 124 15.36 2.22 -8.81
CA LEU A 124 16.53 1.35 -8.95
C LEU A 124 16.21 0.13 -9.83
N ILE A 125 15.03 -0.49 -9.65
CA ILE A 125 14.57 -1.58 -10.52
C ILE A 125 14.42 -1.08 -11.97
N ALA A 126 13.76 0.05 -12.17
CA ALA A 126 13.57 0.63 -13.50
C ALA A 126 14.89 0.93 -14.20
N ALA A 127 15.93 1.30 -13.43
CA ALA A 127 17.26 1.61 -13.93
C ALA A 127 18.08 0.42 -14.36
N THR A 128 18.00 -0.64 -13.57
CA THR A 128 18.91 -1.78 -13.69
C THR A 128 18.34 -2.90 -14.54
N VAL A 129 17.00 -2.95 -14.70
CA VAL A 129 16.32 -4.02 -15.42
C VAL A 129 15.95 -3.59 -16.84
N PRO A 130 16.35 -4.37 -17.88
CA PRO A 130 15.94 -4.13 -19.27
C PRO A 130 14.41 -4.09 -19.41
N LEU A 131 13.91 -3.23 -20.30
CA LEU A 131 12.47 -2.97 -20.48
C LEU A 131 11.64 -4.26 -20.65
N ALA A 132 12.15 -5.22 -21.43
CA ALA A 132 11.49 -6.51 -21.67
C ALA A 132 11.32 -7.38 -20.38
N LYS A 133 12.14 -7.18 -19.34
CA LYS A 133 12.11 -7.94 -18.08
C LYS A 133 11.53 -7.12 -16.91
N ARG A 134 11.23 -5.82 -17.09
CA ARG A 134 10.74 -4.95 -16.00
C ARG A 134 9.42 -5.43 -15.41
N GLY A 135 8.47 -5.87 -16.24
CA GLY A 135 7.16 -6.33 -15.77
C GLY A 135 7.24 -7.46 -14.74
N PRO A 136 7.87 -8.60 -15.05
CA PRO A 136 8.08 -9.69 -14.09
C PRO A 136 8.82 -9.27 -12.81
N VAL A 137 9.86 -8.42 -12.93
CA VAL A 137 10.63 -7.96 -11.75
C VAL A 137 9.82 -7.01 -10.88
N MET A 138 9.07 -6.08 -11.48
CA MET A 138 8.12 -5.24 -10.72
C MET A 138 7.05 -6.08 -10.03
N GLY A 139 6.55 -7.13 -10.69
CA GLY A 139 5.63 -8.09 -10.07
C GLY A 139 6.24 -8.79 -8.86
N ALA A 140 7.50 -9.21 -8.94
CA ALA A 140 8.23 -9.78 -7.80
C ALA A 140 8.39 -8.76 -6.66
N ALA A 141 8.69 -7.51 -6.97
CA ALA A 141 8.78 -6.43 -5.98
C ALA A 141 7.43 -6.21 -5.26
N MET A 142 6.32 -6.20 -6.00
CA MET A 142 4.97 -6.11 -5.40
C MET A 142 4.63 -7.33 -4.54
N SER A 143 5.10 -8.51 -4.91
CA SER A 143 4.96 -9.72 -4.08
C SER A 143 5.72 -9.60 -2.77
N MET A 144 6.93 -9.02 -2.77
CA MET A 144 7.71 -8.77 -1.55
C MET A 144 7.03 -7.79 -0.60
N ILE A 145 6.38 -6.74 -1.13
CA ILE A 145 5.52 -5.84 -0.37
C ILE A 145 4.40 -6.64 0.34
N SER A 146 3.71 -7.50 -0.42
CA SER A 146 2.62 -8.31 0.12
C SER A 146 3.10 -9.29 1.21
N VAL A 147 4.26 -9.90 1.03
CA VAL A 147 4.86 -10.79 2.04
C VAL A 147 5.26 -10.00 3.28
N GLY A 148 5.81 -8.79 3.14
CA GLY A 148 6.17 -7.92 4.26
C GLY A 148 4.96 -7.58 5.12
N ILE A 149 3.88 -7.07 4.51
CA ILE A 149 2.67 -6.70 5.26
C ILE A 149 1.92 -7.92 5.83
N LEU A 150 2.03 -9.09 5.18
CA LEU A 150 1.48 -10.34 5.70
C LEU A 150 2.22 -10.85 6.93
N ALA A 151 3.55 -10.79 6.91
CA ALA A 151 4.39 -11.29 8.00
C ALA A 151 4.45 -10.32 9.20
N GLY A 152 4.32 -9.01 8.94
CA GLY A 152 4.48 -7.97 9.95
C GLY A 152 3.58 -8.14 11.20
N PRO A 153 2.26 -8.16 11.06
CA PRO A 153 1.36 -8.22 12.23
C PRO A 153 1.51 -9.51 13.06
N PRO A 154 1.57 -10.73 12.48
CA PRO A 154 1.80 -11.95 13.27
C PRO A 154 3.14 -11.93 14.02
N VAL A 155 4.22 -11.51 13.35
CA VAL A 155 5.55 -11.42 13.99
C VAL A 155 5.55 -10.33 15.07
N GLY A 156 4.95 -9.17 14.79
CA GLY A 156 4.82 -8.09 15.77
C GLY A 156 4.07 -8.53 17.03
N GLY A 157 2.92 -9.18 16.85
CA GLY A 157 2.14 -9.73 17.96
C GLY A 157 2.90 -10.76 18.78
N LEU A 158 3.58 -11.71 18.10
CA LEU A 158 4.39 -12.75 18.75
C LEU A 158 5.53 -12.15 19.58
N LEU A 159 6.25 -11.18 19.02
CA LEU A 159 7.37 -10.55 19.70
C LEU A 159 6.91 -9.73 20.90
N VAL A 160 5.80 -9.00 20.80
CA VAL A 160 5.26 -8.25 21.95
C VAL A 160 4.85 -9.18 23.08
N GLU A 161 4.15 -10.26 22.77
CA GLU A 161 3.63 -11.17 23.78
C GLU A 161 4.72 -11.89 24.56
N HIS A 162 5.84 -12.26 23.90
CA HIS A 162 6.90 -13.02 24.54
C HIS A 162 8.07 -12.18 25.05
N PHE A 163 8.34 -11.04 24.42
CA PHE A 163 9.55 -10.22 24.69
C PHE A 163 9.24 -8.76 25.02
N GLY A 164 7.96 -8.38 25.06
CA GLY A 164 7.54 -7.01 25.34
C GLY A 164 7.64 -6.07 24.14
N THR A 165 7.22 -4.82 24.34
CA THR A 165 7.01 -3.84 23.26
C THR A 165 8.30 -3.29 22.62
N VAL A 166 9.44 -3.44 23.27
CA VAL A 166 10.74 -2.91 22.80
C VAL A 166 11.32 -3.77 21.67
N VAL A 167 11.25 -5.10 21.79
CA VAL A 167 11.92 -6.05 20.92
C VAL A 167 11.44 -5.97 19.46
N PRO A 168 10.13 -5.83 19.13
CA PRO A 168 9.67 -5.62 17.78
C PRO A 168 10.34 -4.44 17.08
N PHE A 169 10.48 -3.32 17.76
CA PHE A 169 11.09 -2.11 17.20
C PHE A 169 12.60 -2.24 17.01
N LEU A 170 13.29 -2.91 17.92
CA LEU A 170 14.73 -3.19 17.76
C LEU A 170 14.99 -4.16 16.60
N LEU A 171 14.17 -5.20 16.45
CA LEU A 171 14.24 -6.11 15.29
C LEU A 171 14.03 -5.34 13.99
N ALA A 172 12.99 -4.53 13.93
CA ALA A 172 12.64 -3.71 12.77
C ALA A 172 13.77 -2.73 12.42
N ALA A 173 14.32 -2.03 13.40
CA ALA A 173 15.46 -1.14 13.21
C ALA A 173 16.72 -1.89 12.75
N GLY A 174 17.01 -3.06 13.34
CA GLY A 174 18.12 -3.92 12.94
C GLY A 174 17.97 -4.39 11.49
N LEU A 175 16.78 -4.81 11.07
CA LEU A 175 16.50 -5.22 9.71
C LEU A 175 16.72 -4.06 8.71
N ALA A 176 16.26 -2.85 9.03
CA ALA A 176 16.48 -1.67 8.21
C ALA A 176 17.96 -1.28 8.10
N VAL A 177 18.74 -1.44 9.18
CA VAL A 177 20.20 -1.23 9.15
C VAL A 177 20.89 -2.25 8.26
N VAL A 178 20.55 -3.54 8.41
CA VAL A 178 21.11 -4.63 7.59
C VAL A 178 20.83 -4.40 6.11
N ASP A 179 19.61 -4.03 5.77
CA ASP A 179 19.23 -3.70 4.40
C ASP A 179 19.98 -2.45 3.89
N GLY A 180 20.13 -1.41 4.73
CA GLY A 180 20.95 -0.23 4.41
C GLY A 180 22.41 -0.57 4.13
N ILE A 181 23.02 -1.43 4.95
CA ILE A 181 24.41 -1.92 4.74
C ILE A 181 24.50 -2.73 3.44
N ALA A 182 23.55 -3.64 3.19
CA ALA A 182 23.52 -4.41 1.94
C ALA A 182 23.53 -3.51 0.71
N ARG A 183 22.86 -2.36 0.78
CA ARG A 183 22.86 -1.36 -0.30
C ARG A 183 24.19 -0.66 -0.49
N VAL A 184 24.83 -0.26 0.60
CA VAL A 184 26.17 0.35 0.52
C VAL A 184 27.13 -0.59 -0.20
N VAL A 185 27.05 -1.88 0.10
CA VAL A 185 27.97 -2.91 -0.40
C VAL A 185 27.65 -3.33 -1.84
N PHE A 186 26.37 -3.56 -2.15
CA PHE A 186 25.99 -4.24 -3.40
C PHE A 186 25.46 -3.31 -4.50
N VAL A 187 25.03 -2.08 -4.19
CA VAL A 187 24.45 -1.18 -5.20
C VAL A 187 25.40 -0.05 -5.55
N ARG A 188 25.84 -0.01 -6.82
CA ARG A 188 26.76 1.00 -7.36
C ARG A 188 26.14 1.83 -8.50
N VAL A 189 24.83 1.93 -8.57
CA VAL A 189 24.13 2.65 -9.64
C VAL A 189 23.96 4.12 -9.25
N ASP A 190 24.62 5.01 -9.94
CA ASP A 190 24.69 6.43 -9.57
C ASP A 190 23.78 7.35 -10.40
N HIS A 191 23.38 7.00 -11.63
CA HIS A 191 22.51 7.86 -12.47
C HIS A 191 21.53 7.05 -13.30
N VAL A 192 20.29 7.52 -13.34
CA VAL A 192 19.22 7.00 -14.20
C VAL A 192 18.44 8.17 -14.74
N GLY A 193 18.54 8.42 -16.04
CA GLY A 193 17.62 9.31 -16.72
C GLY A 193 16.21 8.70 -16.72
N THR A 194 15.24 9.41 -16.23
CA THR A 194 13.82 9.05 -16.37
C THR A 194 13.31 9.65 -17.66
N ASP A 195 13.05 8.78 -18.64
CA ASP A 195 12.47 9.17 -19.96
C ASP A 195 10.94 9.20 -19.94
N ASP A 196 10.29 9.49 -18.80
CA ASP A 196 8.82 9.60 -18.77
C ASP A 196 8.38 11.07 -18.65
N PRO A 197 8.13 11.76 -19.80
CA PRO A 197 7.73 13.17 -19.80
C PRO A 197 6.27 13.40 -19.40
N THR A 198 5.46 12.33 -19.26
CA THR A 198 4.04 12.41 -18.96
C THR A 198 3.76 12.09 -17.50
N GLY A 199 3.55 13.14 -16.72
CA GLY A 199 3.26 13.04 -15.28
C GLY A 199 1.84 12.53 -14.99
N PRO A 200 1.49 12.30 -13.69
CA PRO A 200 0.19 11.77 -13.24
C PRO A 200 -1.01 12.65 -13.65
N LEU A 201 -0.80 13.95 -13.87
CA LEU A 201 -1.83 14.87 -14.33
C LEU A 201 -2.37 14.56 -15.73
N ALA A 202 -1.54 13.98 -16.61
CA ALA A 202 -2.00 13.55 -17.93
C ALA A 202 -3.00 12.40 -17.81
N VAL A 203 -2.73 11.43 -16.93
CA VAL A 203 -3.62 10.29 -16.67
C VAL A 203 -4.92 10.75 -16.01
N LEU A 204 -4.86 11.72 -15.08
CA LEU A 204 -6.04 12.24 -14.40
C LEU A 204 -7.05 12.88 -15.36
N ARG A 205 -6.59 13.38 -16.52
CA ARG A 205 -7.45 13.95 -17.57
C ARG A 205 -8.17 12.92 -18.43
N VAL A 206 -7.76 11.65 -18.37
CA VAL A 206 -8.43 10.56 -19.09
C VAL A 206 -9.80 10.29 -18.46
N PRO A 207 -10.89 10.29 -19.23
CA PRO A 207 -12.23 10.00 -18.72
C PRO A 207 -12.29 8.67 -17.97
N GLY A 208 -12.97 8.65 -16.82
CA GLY A 208 -13.06 7.45 -15.97
C GLY A 208 -11.89 7.24 -15.01
N THR A 209 -10.83 8.05 -15.03
CA THR A 209 -9.71 7.93 -14.09
C THR A 209 -10.11 8.32 -12.66
N ILE A 210 -10.90 9.37 -12.47
CA ILE A 210 -11.34 9.81 -11.14
C ILE A 210 -12.10 8.70 -10.40
N PRO A 211 -13.11 8.04 -10.99
CA PRO A 211 -13.74 6.86 -10.39
C PRO A 211 -12.75 5.78 -9.94
N VAL A 212 -11.75 5.46 -10.76
CA VAL A 212 -10.73 4.46 -10.41
C VAL A 212 -9.89 4.92 -9.21
N VAL A 213 -9.48 6.19 -9.20
CA VAL A 213 -8.74 6.81 -8.07
C VAL A 213 -9.54 6.71 -6.77
N VAL A 214 -10.85 6.99 -6.81
CA VAL A 214 -11.74 6.90 -5.64
C VAL A 214 -11.85 5.45 -5.14
N VAL A 215 -11.96 4.47 -6.02
CA VAL A 215 -11.98 3.04 -5.64
C VAL A 215 -10.69 2.63 -4.93
N VAL A 216 -9.52 3.06 -5.43
CA VAL A 216 -8.22 2.81 -4.80
C VAL A 216 -8.15 3.45 -3.42
N LEU A 217 -8.59 4.72 -3.29
CA LEU A 217 -8.64 5.44 -2.03
C LEU A 217 -9.55 4.74 -1.01
N ILE A 218 -10.76 4.32 -1.41
CA ILE A 218 -11.71 3.60 -0.57
C ILE A 218 -11.10 2.28 -0.08
N SER A 219 -10.46 1.52 -0.97
CA SER A 219 -9.82 0.24 -0.62
C SER A 219 -8.78 0.41 0.48
N ALA A 220 -7.90 1.41 0.35
CA ALA A 220 -6.87 1.70 1.34
C ALA A 220 -7.46 2.28 2.65
N ALA A 221 -8.40 3.22 2.55
CA ALA A 221 -9.02 3.84 3.71
C ALA A 221 -9.79 2.84 4.57
N MET A 222 -10.48 1.87 3.94
CA MET A 222 -11.25 0.84 4.62
C MET A 222 -10.38 0.00 5.56
N ILE A 223 -9.27 -0.53 5.05
CA ILE A 223 -8.41 -1.40 5.87
C ILE A 223 -7.62 -0.60 6.90
N ALA A 224 -7.10 0.55 6.52
CA ALA A 224 -6.35 1.40 7.42
C ALA A 224 -7.19 1.99 8.55
N ALA A 225 -8.49 2.19 8.35
CA ALA A 225 -9.40 2.70 9.38
C ALA A 225 -9.48 1.81 10.63
N ILE A 226 -9.35 0.50 10.49
CA ILE A 226 -9.44 -0.43 11.62
C ILE A 226 -8.11 -0.58 12.38
N GLU A 227 -6.98 -0.24 11.76
CA GLU A 227 -5.63 -0.44 12.34
C GLU A 227 -5.42 0.27 13.70
N PRO A 228 -5.77 1.55 13.88
CA PRO A 228 -5.56 2.25 15.13
C PRO A 228 -6.58 1.92 16.24
N VAL A 229 -7.77 1.47 15.88
CA VAL A 229 -8.91 1.39 16.81
C VAL A 229 -9.29 -0.05 17.19
N LEU A 230 -9.14 -1.00 16.27
CA LEU A 230 -9.56 -2.38 16.49
C LEU A 230 -8.69 -3.12 17.53
N PRO A 231 -7.33 -2.99 17.56
CA PRO A 231 -6.50 -3.73 18.52
C PRO A 231 -6.91 -3.50 19.98
N LEU A 232 -7.12 -2.25 20.36
CA LEU A 232 -7.53 -1.90 21.74
C LEU A 232 -8.93 -2.44 22.07
N HIS A 233 -9.86 -2.41 21.10
CA HIS A 233 -11.18 -2.99 21.27
C HIS A 233 -11.10 -4.51 21.47
N LEU A 234 -10.30 -5.21 20.69
CA LEU A 234 -10.10 -6.66 20.80
C LEU A 234 -9.53 -7.05 22.17
N THR A 235 -8.57 -6.28 22.68
CA THR A 235 -8.03 -6.51 24.01
C THR A 235 -9.09 -6.30 25.11
N ARG A 236 -9.84 -5.19 25.05
CA ARG A 236 -10.82 -4.82 26.09
C ARG A 236 -12.08 -5.68 26.08
N SER A 237 -12.61 -6.01 24.88
CA SER A 237 -13.91 -6.67 24.75
C SER A 237 -13.81 -8.18 24.60
N PHE A 238 -12.70 -8.69 24.12
CA PHE A 238 -12.52 -10.12 23.82
C PHE A 238 -11.31 -10.74 24.54
N ASP A 239 -10.59 -9.99 25.37
CA ASP A 239 -9.37 -10.45 26.04
C ASP A 239 -8.37 -11.08 25.04
N THR A 240 -8.21 -10.41 23.89
CA THR A 240 -7.34 -10.88 22.81
C THR A 240 -5.95 -10.30 22.98
N GLY A 241 -4.96 -11.17 23.19
CA GLY A 241 -3.56 -10.77 23.30
C GLY A 241 -2.95 -10.32 21.95
N PRO A 242 -1.72 -9.76 22.00
CA PRO A 242 -1.03 -9.24 20.81
C PRO A 242 -0.86 -10.28 19.68
N VAL A 243 -0.61 -11.55 19.99
CA VAL A 243 -0.55 -12.65 19.00
C VAL A 243 -1.88 -12.80 18.28
N GLY A 244 -2.99 -12.84 19.02
CA GLY A 244 -4.33 -12.97 18.43
C GLY A 244 -4.66 -11.81 17.51
N ILE A 245 -4.32 -10.58 17.91
CA ILE A 245 -4.47 -9.37 17.07
C ILE A 245 -3.63 -9.48 15.80
N GLY A 246 -2.35 -9.84 15.94
CA GLY A 246 -1.45 -10.01 14.81
C GLY A 246 -1.93 -11.07 13.82
N LEU A 247 -2.45 -12.21 14.31
CA LEU A 247 -3.02 -13.27 13.47
C LEU A 247 -4.30 -12.84 12.75
N LEU A 248 -5.17 -12.05 13.38
CA LEU A 248 -6.38 -11.52 12.75
C LEU A 248 -6.04 -10.57 11.59
N PHE A 249 -5.12 -9.64 11.79
CA PHE A 249 -4.65 -8.78 10.70
C PHE A 249 -3.90 -9.57 9.62
N GLY A 250 -3.06 -10.54 10.00
CA GLY A 250 -2.41 -11.46 9.08
C GLY A 250 -3.42 -12.26 8.25
N LEU A 251 -4.50 -12.75 8.87
CA LEU A 251 -5.59 -13.44 8.17
C LEU A 251 -6.24 -12.54 7.12
N THR A 252 -6.53 -11.29 7.45
CA THR A 252 -7.09 -10.31 6.50
C THR A 252 -6.20 -10.12 5.29
N VAL A 253 -4.90 -9.92 5.52
CA VAL A 253 -3.91 -9.77 4.44
C VAL A 253 -3.78 -11.06 3.63
N LEU A 254 -3.77 -12.22 4.27
CA LEU A 254 -3.69 -13.53 3.60
C LEU A 254 -4.89 -13.76 2.67
N VAL A 255 -6.11 -13.48 3.14
CA VAL A 255 -7.33 -13.59 2.33
C VAL A 255 -7.25 -12.64 1.14
N GLY A 256 -6.88 -11.38 1.37
CA GLY A 256 -6.71 -10.39 0.31
C GLY A 256 -5.67 -10.83 -0.72
N ALA A 257 -4.49 -11.25 -0.27
CA ALA A 257 -3.39 -11.69 -1.13
C ALA A 257 -3.75 -12.94 -1.96
N THR A 258 -4.52 -13.86 -1.39
CA THR A 258 -4.97 -15.08 -2.08
C THR A 258 -6.06 -14.78 -3.11
N LEU A 259 -7.00 -13.90 -2.79
CA LEU A 259 -8.09 -13.55 -3.68
C LEU A 259 -7.68 -12.55 -4.78
N ASN A 260 -6.67 -11.73 -4.56
CA ASN A 260 -6.25 -10.67 -5.48
C ASN A 260 -5.93 -11.20 -6.90
N PRO A 261 -5.10 -12.26 -7.09
CA PRO A 261 -4.87 -12.83 -8.42
C PRO A 261 -6.12 -13.47 -9.02
N ILE A 262 -7.01 -14.04 -8.20
CA ILE A 262 -8.28 -14.63 -8.66
C ILE A 262 -9.19 -13.54 -9.20
N VAL A 263 -9.38 -12.46 -8.44
CA VAL A 263 -10.18 -11.30 -8.88
C VAL A 263 -9.54 -10.65 -10.11
N GLY A 264 -8.21 -10.52 -10.13
CA GLY A 264 -7.46 -10.03 -11.30
C GLY A 264 -7.73 -10.84 -12.57
N ALA A 265 -7.80 -12.17 -12.46
CA ALA A 265 -8.10 -13.06 -13.60
C ALA A 265 -9.58 -12.99 -14.06
N LEU A 266 -10.48 -12.46 -13.23
CA LEU A 266 -11.88 -12.24 -13.56
C LEU A 266 -12.11 -10.91 -14.30
N ILE A 267 -11.16 -9.97 -14.22
CA ILE A 267 -11.24 -8.69 -14.93
C ILE A 267 -11.17 -8.97 -16.45
N GLY A 268 -12.15 -8.44 -17.17
CA GLY A 268 -12.33 -8.74 -18.61
C GLY A 268 -13.31 -9.89 -18.90
N LYS A 269 -13.59 -10.76 -17.90
CA LYS A 269 -14.66 -11.78 -17.97
C LYS A 269 -15.92 -11.30 -17.27
N ILE A 270 -15.74 -10.53 -16.19
CA ILE A 270 -16.79 -9.94 -15.37
C ILE A 270 -16.62 -8.43 -15.41
N ASP A 271 -17.73 -7.69 -15.48
CA ASP A 271 -17.70 -6.23 -15.42
C ASP A 271 -17.01 -5.74 -14.14
N ALA A 272 -16.04 -4.85 -14.27
CA ALA A 272 -15.34 -4.26 -13.15
C ALA A 272 -16.29 -3.56 -12.17
N ARG A 273 -17.40 -3.00 -12.65
CA ARG A 273 -18.47 -2.41 -11.83
C ARG A 273 -19.09 -3.42 -10.87
N LEU A 274 -19.34 -4.64 -11.35
CA LEU A 274 -19.89 -5.70 -10.51
C LEU A 274 -18.90 -6.15 -9.43
N LEU A 275 -17.60 -6.29 -9.80
CA LEU A 275 -16.55 -6.63 -8.84
C LEU A 275 -16.42 -5.57 -7.74
N VAL A 276 -16.37 -4.28 -8.12
CA VAL A 276 -16.28 -3.15 -7.18
C VAL A 276 -17.53 -3.05 -6.32
N THR A 277 -18.73 -3.18 -6.89
CA THR A 277 -19.98 -3.16 -6.14
C THR A 277 -20.02 -4.29 -5.10
N THR A 278 -19.65 -5.51 -5.52
CA THR A 278 -19.54 -6.65 -4.60
C THR A 278 -18.52 -6.36 -3.50
N GLY A 279 -17.38 -5.78 -3.85
CA GLY A 279 -16.34 -5.37 -2.88
C GLY A 279 -16.88 -4.37 -1.83
N ILE A 280 -17.65 -3.38 -2.26
CA ILE A 280 -18.30 -2.41 -1.35
C ILE A 280 -19.30 -3.11 -0.43
N LEU A 281 -20.15 -3.98 -0.96
CA LEU A 281 -21.14 -4.72 -0.14
C LEU A 281 -20.45 -5.63 0.89
N VAL A 282 -19.40 -6.33 0.50
CA VAL A 282 -18.59 -7.18 1.40
C VAL A 282 -17.86 -6.33 2.45
N ALA A 283 -17.34 -5.17 2.08
CA ALA A 283 -16.72 -4.21 3.01
C ALA A 283 -17.70 -3.76 4.09
N ILE A 284 -18.91 -3.36 3.69
CA ILE A 284 -19.96 -2.93 4.62
C ILE A 284 -20.36 -4.07 5.54
N ALA A 285 -20.55 -5.27 5.01
CA ALA A 285 -20.87 -6.45 5.81
C ALA A 285 -19.78 -6.73 6.86
N GLY A 286 -18.49 -6.62 6.47
CA GLY A 286 -17.37 -6.77 7.38
C GLY A 286 -17.32 -5.69 8.47
N LEU A 287 -17.42 -4.40 8.08
CA LEU A 287 -17.43 -3.29 9.05
C LEU A 287 -18.63 -3.32 9.99
N ALA A 288 -19.83 -3.62 9.46
CA ALA A 288 -21.04 -3.77 10.27
C ALA A 288 -20.91 -4.94 11.25
N LEU A 289 -20.36 -6.07 10.81
CA LEU A 289 -20.15 -7.23 11.68
C LEU A 289 -19.14 -6.93 12.79
N LEU A 290 -18.09 -6.15 12.52
CA LEU A 290 -17.17 -5.63 13.55
C LEU A 290 -17.89 -4.67 14.52
N ALA A 291 -18.78 -3.81 14.00
CA ALA A 291 -19.48 -2.81 14.81
C ALA A 291 -20.49 -3.42 15.80
N VAL A 292 -21.15 -4.52 15.41
CA VAL A 292 -22.21 -5.16 16.23
C VAL A 292 -21.80 -6.51 16.83
N GLY A 293 -20.65 -7.04 16.41
CA GLY A 293 -20.20 -8.38 16.82
C GLY A 293 -19.90 -8.48 18.31
N ALA A 294 -20.55 -9.43 18.98
CA ALA A 294 -20.36 -9.70 20.41
C ALA A 294 -19.56 -11.00 20.66
N GLN A 295 -19.17 -11.72 19.62
CA GLN A 295 -18.49 -13.00 19.71
C GLN A 295 -17.21 -13.04 18.87
N ARG A 296 -16.20 -13.77 19.33
CA ARG A 296 -14.89 -13.87 18.65
C ARG A 296 -14.98 -14.37 17.19
N TRP A 297 -15.85 -15.34 16.91
CA TRP A 297 -16.04 -15.86 15.56
C TRP A 297 -16.56 -14.80 14.58
N GLN A 298 -17.37 -13.85 15.07
CA GLN A 298 -17.87 -12.74 14.24
C GLN A 298 -16.74 -11.81 13.83
N VAL A 299 -15.80 -11.56 14.71
CA VAL A 299 -14.57 -10.80 14.39
C VAL A 299 -13.77 -11.53 13.31
N ILE A 300 -13.56 -12.84 13.44
CA ILE A 300 -12.83 -13.64 12.44
C ILE A 300 -13.51 -13.55 11.07
N VAL A 301 -14.83 -13.73 11.01
CA VAL A 301 -15.60 -13.62 9.77
C VAL A 301 -15.49 -12.22 9.19
N ALA A 302 -15.59 -11.19 10.02
CA ALA A 302 -15.45 -9.80 9.58
C ALA A 302 -14.06 -9.52 8.96
N MET A 303 -12.99 -10.03 9.58
CA MET A 303 -11.63 -9.88 9.06
C MET A 303 -11.44 -10.60 7.71
N ILE A 304 -12.05 -11.77 7.53
CA ILE A 304 -12.10 -12.48 6.24
C ILE A 304 -12.86 -11.65 5.20
N LEU A 305 -14.03 -11.11 5.55
CA LEU A 305 -14.79 -10.25 4.64
C LEU A 305 -14.02 -9.00 4.23
N LEU A 306 -13.33 -8.34 5.16
CA LEU A 306 -12.51 -7.16 4.85
C LEU A 306 -11.31 -7.50 3.97
N GLY A 307 -10.69 -8.68 4.17
CA GLY A 307 -9.64 -9.18 3.27
C GLY A 307 -10.17 -9.44 1.86
N ALA A 308 -11.35 -10.06 1.74
CA ALA A 308 -12.00 -10.29 0.45
C ALA A 308 -12.42 -8.96 -0.23
N ALA A 309 -12.96 -8.01 0.54
CA ALA A 309 -13.30 -6.68 0.03
C ALA A 309 -12.06 -5.94 -0.49
N THR A 310 -10.93 -6.06 0.22
CA THR A 310 -9.66 -5.47 -0.24
C THR A 310 -9.28 -6.00 -1.62
N ALA A 311 -9.36 -7.31 -1.87
CA ALA A 311 -9.06 -7.88 -3.19
C ALA A 311 -10.05 -7.42 -4.27
N LEU A 312 -11.36 -7.40 -3.94
CA LEU A 312 -12.42 -6.98 -4.87
C LEU A 312 -12.36 -5.50 -5.26
N LEU A 313 -11.72 -4.66 -4.47
CA LEU A 313 -11.53 -3.24 -4.73
C LEU A 313 -10.14 -2.96 -5.34
N SER A 314 -9.08 -3.55 -4.79
CA SER A 314 -7.70 -3.24 -5.20
C SER A 314 -7.32 -3.82 -6.56
N ALA A 315 -7.75 -5.06 -6.90
CA ALA A 315 -7.41 -5.67 -8.18
C ALA A 315 -8.03 -4.90 -9.37
N PRO A 316 -9.34 -4.56 -9.37
CA PRO A 316 -9.89 -3.68 -10.40
C PRO A 316 -9.22 -2.30 -10.43
N GLY A 317 -9.00 -1.68 -9.25
CA GLY A 317 -8.34 -0.39 -9.15
C GLY A 317 -6.96 -0.37 -9.82
N THR A 318 -6.11 -1.37 -9.51
CA THR A 318 -4.76 -1.49 -10.08
C THR A 318 -4.79 -1.76 -11.58
N THR A 319 -5.70 -2.60 -12.05
CA THR A 319 -5.80 -2.95 -13.47
C THR A 319 -6.32 -1.76 -14.28
N LEU A 320 -7.41 -1.15 -13.83
CA LEU A 320 -8.02 -0.03 -14.54
C LEU A 320 -7.11 1.19 -14.60
N ILE A 321 -6.38 1.51 -13.54
CA ILE A 321 -5.44 2.66 -13.57
C ILE A 321 -4.32 2.43 -14.60
N GLY A 322 -3.85 1.17 -14.75
CA GLY A 322 -2.89 0.81 -15.79
C GLY A 322 -3.45 1.03 -17.20
N PHE A 323 -4.71 0.68 -17.44
CA PHE A 323 -5.39 0.97 -18.71
C PHE A 323 -5.51 2.47 -18.97
N GLN A 324 -5.85 3.27 -17.97
CA GLN A 324 -5.92 4.73 -18.10
C GLN A 324 -4.55 5.32 -18.50
N GLY A 325 -3.46 4.78 -17.95
CA GLY A 325 -2.11 5.17 -18.36
C GLY A 325 -1.76 4.82 -19.80
N GLN A 326 -2.32 3.73 -20.34
CA GLN A 326 -2.12 3.36 -21.74
C GLN A 326 -2.90 4.24 -22.72
N GLN A 327 -3.99 4.88 -22.29
CA GLN A 327 -4.81 5.76 -23.12
C GLN A 327 -4.22 7.18 -23.31
N THR A 328 -3.21 7.55 -22.55
CA THR A 328 -2.50 8.83 -22.77
C THR A 328 -1.61 8.76 -24.00
N GLN A 329 -1.34 9.89 -24.61
CA GLN A 329 -0.44 10.01 -25.77
C GLN A 329 0.68 11.02 -25.45
N PRO A 330 1.94 10.54 -25.27
CA PRO A 330 2.38 9.13 -25.26
C PRO A 330 1.87 8.37 -24.02
N PRO A 331 1.89 7.00 -24.02
CA PRO A 331 1.46 6.19 -22.88
C PRO A 331 2.23 6.52 -21.60
N ALA A 332 1.51 6.79 -20.49
CA ALA A 332 2.04 7.24 -19.21
C ALA A 332 1.79 6.22 -18.09
N LEU A 333 2.38 5.04 -18.18
CA LEU A 333 2.23 4.00 -17.14
C LEU A 333 2.86 4.42 -15.81
N GLY A 334 4.00 5.10 -15.83
CA GLY A 334 4.63 5.68 -14.63
C GLY A 334 3.71 6.68 -13.94
N GLY A 335 3.09 7.59 -14.72
CA GLY A 335 2.10 8.55 -14.22
C GLY A 335 0.87 7.87 -13.61
N ALA A 336 0.37 6.78 -14.21
CA ALA A 336 -0.76 6.00 -13.74
C ALA A 336 -0.48 5.36 -12.36
N TYR A 337 0.65 4.69 -12.22
CA TYR A 337 1.02 4.08 -10.92
C TYR A 337 1.42 5.11 -9.86
N THR A 338 1.94 6.27 -10.26
CA THR A 338 2.11 7.40 -9.34
C THR A 338 0.76 7.87 -8.80
N LEU A 339 -0.24 8.01 -9.67
CA LEU A 339 -1.60 8.38 -9.26
C LEU A 339 -2.25 7.32 -8.36
N PHE A 340 -2.04 6.03 -8.67
CA PHE A 340 -2.44 4.93 -7.80
C PHE A 340 -1.83 5.07 -6.40
N ASN A 341 -0.51 5.28 -6.30
CA ASN A 341 0.18 5.42 -5.02
C ASN A 341 -0.27 6.65 -4.23
N LEU A 342 -0.55 7.77 -4.90
CA LEU A 342 -1.10 8.96 -4.26
C LEU A 342 -2.51 8.69 -3.70
N ALA A 343 -3.37 8.04 -4.47
CA ALA A 343 -4.72 7.67 -4.03
C ALA A 343 -4.69 6.67 -2.86
N TYR A 344 -3.85 5.67 -2.96
CA TYR A 344 -3.65 4.66 -1.91
C TYR A 344 -3.12 5.30 -0.62
N GLY A 345 -2.09 6.12 -0.71
CA GLY A 345 -1.54 6.85 0.43
C GLY A 345 -2.53 7.85 1.05
N ALA A 346 -3.35 8.53 0.24
CA ALA A 346 -4.42 9.37 0.75
C ALA A 346 -5.48 8.57 1.52
N GLY A 347 -5.80 7.34 1.07
CA GLY A 347 -6.65 6.41 1.80
C GLY A 347 -6.03 5.96 3.12
N LEU A 348 -4.75 5.58 3.11
CA LEU A 348 -3.99 5.22 4.33
C LEU A 348 -3.92 6.38 5.34
N MET A 349 -3.97 7.62 4.89
CA MET A 349 -4.01 8.80 5.76
C MET A 349 -5.43 9.04 6.29
N ALA A 350 -6.43 9.06 5.41
CA ALA A 350 -7.79 9.43 5.75
C ALA A 350 -8.48 8.39 6.65
N GLY A 351 -8.29 7.09 6.38
CA GLY A 351 -8.89 5.99 7.13
C GLY A 351 -8.63 6.08 8.64
N PRO A 352 -7.36 6.03 9.08
CA PRO A 352 -7.01 6.12 10.48
C PRO A 352 -7.42 7.45 11.14
N ALA A 353 -7.23 8.58 10.44
CA ALA A 353 -7.61 9.88 10.96
C ALA A 353 -9.11 9.97 11.26
N ILE A 354 -9.95 9.53 10.32
CA ILE A 354 -11.41 9.56 10.46
C ILE A 354 -11.86 8.55 11.52
N ALA A 355 -11.40 7.31 11.45
CA ALA A 355 -11.81 6.26 12.40
C ALA A 355 -11.36 6.59 13.83
N GLY A 356 -10.13 7.08 14.00
CA GLY A 356 -9.61 7.50 15.30
C GLY A 356 -10.39 8.68 15.90
N ALA A 357 -10.65 9.72 15.08
CA ALA A 357 -11.43 10.89 15.52
C ALA A 357 -12.87 10.51 15.91
N LEU A 358 -13.54 9.70 15.09
CA LEU A 358 -14.91 9.26 15.37
C LEU A 358 -14.97 8.32 16.59
N THR A 359 -14.00 7.44 16.76
CA THR A 359 -13.93 6.56 17.94
C THR A 359 -13.66 7.37 19.21
N GLY A 360 -12.87 8.45 19.11
CA GLY A 360 -12.60 9.35 20.24
C GLY A 360 -13.79 10.25 20.59
N ALA A 361 -14.57 10.66 19.61
CA ALA A 361 -15.75 11.55 19.82
C ALA A 361 -17.02 10.77 20.24
N PHE A 362 -17.14 9.53 19.79
CA PHE A 362 -18.32 8.70 20.02
C PHE A 362 -17.89 7.32 20.58
N ASP A 363 -17.86 6.31 19.73
CA ASP A 363 -17.34 4.96 20.01
C ASP A 363 -16.90 4.26 18.72
N LEU A 364 -16.33 3.04 18.87
CA LEU A 364 -15.89 2.24 17.73
C LEU A 364 -17.06 1.85 16.80
N ARG A 365 -18.24 1.55 17.35
CA ARG A 365 -19.42 1.16 16.57
C ARG A 365 -19.82 2.28 15.61
N VAL A 366 -19.96 3.50 16.12
CA VAL A 366 -20.30 4.66 15.32
C VAL A 366 -19.22 4.93 14.28
N ALA A 367 -17.94 4.85 14.65
CA ALA A 367 -16.83 5.05 13.73
C ALA A 367 -16.89 4.07 12.54
N LEU A 368 -17.06 2.77 12.79
CA LEU A 368 -17.11 1.76 11.74
C LEU A 368 -18.35 1.90 10.85
N LEU A 369 -19.50 2.25 11.41
CA LEU A 369 -20.73 2.48 10.63
C LEU A 369 -20.63 3.74 9.76
N VAL A 370 -20.04 4.82 10.27
CA VAL A 370 -19.82 6.05 9.50
C VAL A 370 -18.80 5.83 8.38
N VAL A 371 -17.70 5.14 8.66
CA VAL A 371 -16.73 4.74 7.62
C VAL A 371 -17.40 3.88 6.55
N GLY A 372 -18.22 2.88 6.96
CA GLY A 372 -19.00 2.07 6.04
C GLY A 372 -19.96 2.89 5.19
N ALA A 373 -20.70 3.82 5.79
CA ALA A 373 -21.60 4.74 5.06
C ALA A 373 -20.84 5.63 4.07
N ALA A 374 -19.67 6.15 4.44
CA ALA A 374 -18.83 6.94 3.55
C ALA A 374 -18.35 6.12 2.34
N ILE A 375 -17.98 4.84 2.55
CA ILE A 375 -17.60 3.90 1.49
C ILE A 375 -18.78 3.68 0.52
N VAL A 376 -20.00 3.53 1.05
CA VAL A 376 -21.21 3.40 0.21
C VAL A 376 -21.42 4.65 -0.64
N VAL A 377 -21.45 5.80 -0.01
CA VAL A 377 -21.74 7.08 -0.71
C VAL A 377 -20.68 7.33 -1.79
N ALA A 378 -19.40 7.21 -1.44
CA ALA A 378 -18.32 7.41 -2.40
C ALA A 378 -18.32 6.34 -3.52
N GLY A 379 -18.59 5.08 -3.17
CA GLY A 379 -18.65 3.97 -4.13
C GLY A 379 -19.83 4.10 -5.10
N LEU A 380 -21.03 4.40 -4.60
CA LEU A 380 -22.21 4.61 -5.46
C LEU A 380 -22.04 5.81 -6.40
N ALA A 381 -21.36 6.87 -5.93
CA ALA A 381 -21.11 8.05 -6.74
C ALA A 381 -20.21 7.76 -7.97
N VAL A 382 -19.34 6.74 -7.89
CA VAL A 382 -18.33 6.50 -8.93
C VAL A 382 -18.52 5.19 -9.68
N VAL A 383 -19.25 4.21 -9.14
CA VAL A 383 -19.35 2.86 -9.73
C VAL A 383 -19.91 2.87 -11.15
N THR A 384 -20.89 3.75 -11.42
CA THR A 384 -21.52 3.88 -12.74
C THR A 384 -20.59 4.50 -13.79
N GLU A 385 -19.61 5.27 -13.36
CA GLU A 385 -18.64 5.96 -14.22
C GLU A 385 -17.35 5.17 -14.43
N LEU A 386 -17.21 4.00 -13.76
CA LEU A 386 -16.05 3.14 -13.96
C LEU A 386 -15.96 2.67 -15.41
N PRO A 387 -14.76 2.62 -16.00
CA PRO A 387 -14.55 2.08 -17.34
C PRO A 387 -15.01 0.62 -17.40
N THR A 388 -15.77 0.25 -18.43
CA THR A 388 -16.15 -1.15 -18.68
C THR A 388 -15.03 -1.83 -19.43
N ALA A 389 -14.53 -2.95 -18.92
CA ALA A 389 -13.47 -3.74 -19.56
C ALA A 389 -13.90 -4.30 -20.95
N LEU A 390 -15.20 -4.42 -21.22
CA LEU A 390 -15.75 -4.87 -22.51
C LEU A 390 -15.49 -3.88 -23.67
N GLY A 391 -15.24 -2.59 -23.41
CA GLY A 391 -14.84 -1.62 -24.42
C GLY A 391 -13.39 -1.76 -24.88
N LEU A 392 -12.57 -2.54 -24.18
CA LEU A 392 -11.13 -2.66 -24.41
C LEU A 392 -10.77 -3.80 -25.38
N SER A 393 -11.62 -4.83 -25.52
CA SER A 393 -11.42 -5.94 -26.46
C SER A 393 -11.75 -5.58 -27.91
N ILE A 394 -12.56 -4.53 -28.15
CA ILE A 394 -13.03 -4.15 -29.48
C ILE A 394 -12.01 -3.31 -30.27
N HIS A 395 -11.02 -2.68 -29.60
CA HIS A 395 -10.01 -1.87 -30.28
C HIS A 395 -8.65 -2.57 -30.45
N GLY A 396 -8.47 -3.79 -29.93
CA GLY A 396 -7.25 -4.59 -30.07
C GLY A 396 -7.27 -5.62 -31.20
N GLU A 397 -8.44 -5.98 -31.69
CA GLU A 397 -8.64 -6.88 -32.83
C GLU A 397 -9.03 -6.06 -34.07
N GLN A 398 -8.10 -5.28 -34.60
CA GLN A 398 -8.16 -4.89 -35.99
C GLN A 398 -8.00 -6.19 -36.81
N ASP A 399 -9.10 -6.60 -37.49
CA ASP A 399 -9.21 -7.76 -38.39
C ASP A 399 -7.95 -7.83 -39.27
N PRO A 400 -7.22 -8.96 -39.28
CA PRO A 400 -6.09 -9.16 -40.18
C PRO A 400 -6.48 -9.06 -41.66
N ARG A 401 -7.77 -9.00 -42.00
CA ARG A 401 -8.31 -8.94 -43.36
C ARG A 401 -8.23 -7.55 -44.00
N ASP A 402 -8.06 -6.49 -43.23
CA ASP A 402 -7.92 -5.13 -43.77
C ASP A 402 -6.52 -4.81 -44.33
N ARG A 403 -5.53 -5.73 -44.20
CA ARG A 403 -4.19 -5.58 -44.77
C ARG A 403 -4.02 -6.13 -46.18
N THR A 404 -5.07 -6.67 -46.80
CA THR A 404 -4.98 -7.29 -48.15
C THR A 404 -5.61 -6.45 -49.29
N GLY A 405 -5.89 -5.17 -49.06
CA GLY A 405 -6.56 -4.28 -50.02
C GLY A 405 -5.67 -3.25 -50.72
N ALA A 406 -4.40 -3.56 -51.01
CA ALA A 406 -3.58 -2.71 -51.92
C ALA A 406 -2.83 -3.56 -52.94
N THR A 407 -3.53 -3.95 -54.00
CA THR A 407 -2.87 -4.33 -55.28
C THR A 407 -2.42 -3.07 -56.00
N PRO A 408 -1.15 -2.96 -56.41
CA PRO A 408 -0.73 -1.91 -57.32
C PRO A 408 -1.27 -2.23 -58.72
N ARG A 409 -2.05 -1.34 -59.28
CA ARG A 409 -2.34 -1.32 -60.74
C ARG A 409 -1.30 -0.45 -61.42
N GLY A 410 -0.62 -1.05 -62.38
CA GLY A 410 -0.13 -0.51 -63.63
C GLY A 410 1.11 0.39 -63.58
#